data_47e0294d6b7cfb7fd8028149c22ced4a
#
_entry.id   47e0294d6b7cfb7fd8028149c22ced4a
#
_cell.length_a   1.000
_cell.length_b   1.000
_cell.length_c   1.000
_cell.angle_alpha   90.00
_cell.angle_beta   90.00
_cell.angle_gamma   90.00
#
_symmetry.space_group_name_H-M   'P 1'
#
loop_
_entity.id
_entity.type
_entity.pdbx_description
1 polymer ?
#
loop_
_entity_poly.entity_id
_entity_poly.type
_entity_poly.pdbx_seq_one_letter_code
_entity_poly.pdbx_strand_id
1 'polypeptide(L)'
;MFNRIKKDLEDAIAKIKWFASLLSERLRIEIEVFKLFYKSEELKKRKEELLKKIGEEVYELRGKEKNIYSVKEVAEAIKDIDLLEPEIKQTLEKASEISSTTA
;
A
#
# COMPACT_ATOMS: atom_id res chain seq x y z
N MET A 1 -24.66 49.89 -6.75
CA MET A 1 -23.91 49.51 -5.57
C MET A 1 -24.21 48.09 -5.07
N PHE A 2 -25.46 47.77 -4.89
CA PHE A 2 -25.88 46.46 -4.41
C PHE A 2 -25.54 45.31 -5.36
N ASN A 3 -25.72 45.49 -6.66
CA ASN A 3 -25.44 44.46 -7.66
C ASN A 3 -23.97 44.13 -7.79
N ARG A 4 -23.10 45.11 -7.57
CA ARG A 4 -21.65 44.94 -7.64
C ARG A 4 -21.12 44.09 -6.47
N ILE A 5 -21.61 44.36 -5.25
CA ILE A 5 -21.26 43.62 -4.04
C ILE A 5 -21.73 42.16 -4.15
N LYS A 6 -22.94 41.96 -4.68
CA LYS A 6 -23.49 40.62 -4.90
C LYS A 6 -22.66 39.80 -5.89
N LYS A 7 -22.25 40.42 -6.98
CA LYS A 7 -21.42 39.81 -8.02
C LYS A 7 -20.05 39.43 -7.48
N ASP A 8 -19.40 40.33 -6.73
CA ASP A 8 -18.10 40.08 -6.11
C ASP A 8 -18.18 38.95 -5.08
N LEU A 9 -19.27 38.85 -4.33
CA LEU A 9 -19.51 37.78 -3.38
C LEU A 9 -19.70 36.42 -4.09
N GLU A 10 -20.48 36.41 -5.17
CA GLU A 10 -20.70 35.20 -5.97
C GLU A 10 -19.39 34.70 -6.59
N ASP A 11 -18.56 35.59 -7.09
CA ASP A 11 -17.24 35.26 -7.65
C ASP A 11 -16.30 34.70 -6.56
N ALA A 12 -16.33 35.27 -5.37
CA ALA A 12 -15.55 34.80 -4.23
C ALA A 12 -15.98 33.39 -3.80
N ILE A 13 -17.28 33.14 -3.73
CA ILE A 13 -17.83 31.83 -3.40
C ILE A 13 -17.44 30.79 -4.46
N ALA A 14 -17.53 31.15 -5.73
CA ALA A 14 -17.14 30.27 -6.84
C ALA A 14 -15.65 29.86 -6.75
N LYS A 15 -14.78 30.81 -6.42
CA LYS A 15 -13.34 30.54 -6.23
C LYS A 15 -13.08 29.62 -5.05
N ILE A 16 -13.79 29.83 -3.93
CA ILE A 16 -13.67 28.98 -2.73
C ILE A 16 -14.11 27.56 -3.05
N LYS A 17 -15.22 27.39 -3.76
CA LYS A 17 -15.72 26.07 -4.17
C LYS A 17 -14.75 25.35 -5.10
N TRP A 18 -14.19 26.07 -6.06
CA TRP A 18 -13.19 25.52 -6.97
C TRP A 18 -11.94 25.05 -6.22
N PHE A 19 -11.43 25.87 -5.32
CA PHE A 19 -10.26 25.57 -4.50
C PHE A 19 -10.52 24.36 -3.57
N ALA A 20 -11.69 24.32 -2.94
CA ALA A 20 -12.11 23.20 -2.08
C ALA A 20 -12.23 21.90 -2.89
N SER A 21 -12.73 21.97 -4.12
CA SER A 21 -12.81 20.82 -5.02
C SER A 21 -11.42 20.27 -5.35
N LEU A 22 -10.45 21.14 -5.66
CA LEU A 22 -9.07 20.73 -5.92
C LEU A 22 -8.42 20.08 -4.71
N LEU A 23 -8.61 20.65 -3.52
CA LEU A 23 -8.08 20.10 -2.27
C LEU A 23 -8.70 18.72 -1.96
N SER A 24 -10.00 18.60 -2.16
CA SER A 24 -10.72 17.34 -1.92
C SER A 24 -10.22 16.22 -2.85
N GLU A 25 -10.01 16.53 -4.13
CA GLU A 25 -9.49 15.58 -5.10
C GLU A 25 -8.05 15.15 -4.76
N ARG A 26 -7.19 16.11 -4.43
CA ARG A 26 -5.82 15.85 -4.02
C ARG A 26 -5.76 15.01 -2.74
N LEU A 27 -6.59 15.32 -1.76
CA LEU A 27 -6.69 14.57 -0.52
C LEU A 27 -7.12 13.11 -0.78
N ARG A 28 -8.06 12.91 -1.68
CA ARG A 28 -8.51 11.57 -2.07
C ARG A 28 -7.38 10.74 -2.66
N ILE A 29 -6.57 11.33 -3.52
CA ILE A 29 -5.41 10.68 -4.13
C ILE A 29 -4.37 10.33 -3.06
N GLU A 30 -4.08 11.25 -2.15
CA GLU A 30 -3.14 11.00 -1.04
C GLU A 30 -3.61 9.86 -0.14
N ILE A 31 -4.91 9.78 0.13
CA ILE A 31 -5.50 8.67 0.89
C ILE A 31 -5.34 7.35 0.16
N GLU A 32 -5.55 7.31 -1.15
CA GLU A 32 -5.36 6.10 -1.95
C GLU A 32 -3.90 5.63 -1.92
N VAL A 33 -2.95 6.54 -2.08
CA VAL A 33 -1.52 6.24 -1.98
C VAL A 33 -1.18 5.69 -0.59
N PHE A 34 -1.69 6.33 0.45
CA PHE A 34 -1.50 5.90 1.84
C PHE A 34 -2.03 4.48 2.06
N LYS A 35 -3.22 4.17 1.56
CA LYS A 35 -3.81 2.83 1.66
C LYS A 35 -2.95 1.77 0.96
N LEU A 36 -2.36 2.10 -0.19
CA LEU A 36 -1.48 1.19 -0.90
C LEU A 36 -0.18 0.94 -0.14
N PHE A 37 0.41 1.96 0.46
CA PHE A 37 1.58 1.80 1.33
C PHE A 37 1.25 0.96 2.56
N TYR A 38 0.12 1.21 3.19
CA TYR A 38 -0.34 0.42 4.32
C TYR A 38 -0.51 -1.05 3.94
N LYS A 39 -1.13 -1.31 2.79
CA LYS A 39 -1.28 -2.66 2.26
C LYS A 39 0.07 -3.33 2.02
N SER A 40 1.05 -2.60 1.45
CA SER A 40 2.38 -3.14 1.22
C SER A 40 3.09 -3.52 2.53
N GLU A 41 2.91 -2.71 3.58
CA GLU A 41 3.47 -3.00 4.90
C GLU A 41 2.84 -4.25 5.53
N GLU A 42 1.53 -4.42 5.38
CA GLU A 42 0.86 -5.64 5.85
C GLU A 42 1.35 -6.89 5.12
N LEU A 43 1.54 -6.80 3.80
CA LEU A 43 2.06 -7.91 3.00
C LEU A 43 3.50 -8.25 3.38
N LYS A 44 4.34 -7.25 3.63
CA LYS A 44 5.72 -7.44 4.11
C LYS A 44 5.75 -8.11 5.48
N LYS A 45 4.87 -7.68 6.37
CA LYS A 45 4.73 -8.28 7.70
C LYS A 45 4.34 -9.75 7.60
N ARG A 46 3.41 -10.08 6.70
CA ARG A 46 3.03 -11.45 6.43
C ARG A 46 4.21 -12.28 5.93
N LYS A 47 5.01 -11.72 5.02
CA LYS A 47 6.24 -12.34 4.54
C LYS A 47 7.22 -12.61 5.67
N GLU A 48 7.43 -11.64 6.56
CA GLU A 48 8.32 -11.78 7.72
C GLU A 48 7.85 -12.90 8.65
N GLU A 49 6.55 -13.01 8.89
CA GLU A 49 5.98 -14.09 9.70
C GLU A 49 6.23 -15.47 9.05
N LEU A 50 6.11 -15.56 7.73
CA LEU A 50 6.39 -16.79 7.00
C LEU A 50 7.90 -17.15 7.02
N LEU A 51 8.78 -16.16 6.89
CA LEU A 51 10.22 -16.37 7.01
C LEU A 51 10.61 -16.83 8.40
N LYS A 52 9.97 -16.27 9.42
CA LYS A 52 10.17 -16.69 10.80
C LYS A 52 9.75 -18.15 11.01
N LYS A 53 8.63 -18.53 10.45
CA LYS A 53 8.13 -19.90 10.49
C LYS A 53 9.12 -20.88 9.84
N ILE A 54 9.66 -20.52 8.68
CA ILE A 54 10.70 -21.31 8.01
C ILE A 54 11.93 -21.44 8.90
N GLY A 55 12.36 -20.32 9.49
CA GLY A 55 13.52 -20.31 10.42
C GLY A 55 13.31 -21.20 11.63
N GLU A 56 12.13 -21.21 12.22
CA GLU A 56 11.78 -22.08 13.34
C GLU A 56 11.84 -23.56 12.94
N GLU A 57 11.31 -23.92 11.77
CA GLU A 57 11.36 -25.28 11.25
C GLU A 57 12.79 -25.73 10.98
N VAL A 58 13.64 -24.87 10.40
CA VAL A 58 15.06 -25.13 10.16
C VAL A 58 15.76 -25.41 11.50
N TYR A 59 15.48 -24.60 12.51
CA TYR A 59 16.05 -24.75 13.83
C TYR A 59 15.65 -26.09 14.47
N GLU A 60 14.39 -26.47 14.38
CA GLU A 60 13.88 -27.73 14.92
C GLU A 60 14.46 -28.95 14.21
N LEU A 61 14.78 -28.82 12.92
CA LEU A 61 15.35 -29.89 12.12
C LEU A 61 16.87 -29.99 12.20
N ARG A 62 17.52 -29.11 12.96
CA ARG A 62 18.97 -29.15 13.12
C ARG A 62 19.44 -30.52 13.63
N GLY A 63 20.46 -31.06 13.00
CA GLY A 63 21.02 -32.38 13.37
C GLY A 63 20.19 -33.56 12.85
N LYS A 64 19.12 -33.33 12.15
CA LYS A 64 18.31 -34.39 11.50
C LYS A 64 18.62 -34.42 10.00
N GLU A 65 18.78 -35.62 9.45
CA GLU A 65 19.02 -35.82 8.01
C GLU A 65 17.70 -35.71 7.24
N LYS A 66 17.09 -34.53 7.23
CA LYS A 66 15.89 -34.26 6.43
C LYS A 66 16.12 -33.07 5.51
N ASN A 67 15.63 -33.21 4.28
CA ASN A 67 15.58 -32.09 3.34
C ASN A 67 14.52 -31.09 3.83
N ILE A 68 14.93 -29.88 4.18
CA ILE A 68 14.05 -28.82 4.66
C ILE A 68 12.92 -28.53 3.68
N TYR A 69 13.19 -28.59 2.38
CA TYR A 69 12.18 -28.33 1.36
C TYR A 69 11.12 -29.42 1.22
N SER A 70 11.34 -30.59 1.80
CA SER A 70 10.36 -31.66 1.84
C SER A 70 9.41 -31.56 3.03
N VAL A 71 9.68 -30.67 3.97
CA VAL A 71 8.79 -30.38 5.10
C VAL A 71 7.60 -29.59 4.58
N LYS A 72 6.39 -30.08 4.79
CA LYS A 72 5.16 -29.52 4.26
C LYS A 72 4.98 -28.05 4.63
N GLU A 73 5.20 -27.70 5.89
CA GLU A 73 5.06 -26.34 6.39
C GLU A 73 6.07 -25.38 5.72
N VAL A 74 7.29 -25.85 5.47
CA VAL A 74 8.31 -25.05 4.78
C VAL A 74 7.95 -24.85 3.31
N ALA A 75 7.54 -25.90 2.64
CA ALA A 75 7.12 -25.84 1.23
C ALA A 75 5.92 -24.90 1.04
N GLU A 76 4.93 -24.97 1.91
CA GLU A 76 3.77 -24.08 1.88
C GLU A 76 4.16 -22.64 2.14
N ALA A 77 5.02 -22.38 3.12
CA ALA A 77 5.48 -21.05 3.45
C ALA A 77 6.27 -20.42 2.30
N ILE A 78 7.13 -21.18 1.64
CA ILE A 78 7.88 -20.71 0.45
C ILE A 78 6.92 -20.37 -0.67
N LYS A 79 5.94 -21.20 -0.94
CA LYS A 79 4.92 -20.96 -1.95
C LYS A 79 4.15 -19.66 -1.67
N ASP A 80 3.75 -19.46 -0.42
CA ASP A 80 3.03 -18.26 -0.01
C ASP A 80 3.89 -17.01 -0.16
N ILE A 81 5.18 -17.08 0.17
CA ILE A 81 6.13 -15.97 -0.03
C ILE A 81 6.27 -15.67 -1.53
N ASP A 82 6.39 -16.67 -2.37
CA ASP A 82 6.50 -16.51 -3.82
C ASP A 82 5.26 -15.81 -4.42
N LEU A 83 4.09 -16.01 -3.81
CA LEU A 83 2.87 -15.31 -4.19
C LEU A 83 2.83 -13.87 -3.66
N LEU A 84 3.38 -13.64 -2.47
CA LEU A 84 3.40 -12.31 -1.85
C LEU A 84 4.39 -11.34 -2.51
N GLU A 85 5.55 -11.83 -2.95
CA GLU A 85 6.59 -10.98 -3.55
C GLU A 85 6.08 -10.12 -4.71
N PRO A 86 5.46 -10.70 -5.75
CA PRO A 86 4.92 -9.90 -6.84
C PRO A 86 3.78 -8.98 -6.41
N GLU A 87 2.96 -9.38 -5.44
CA GLU A 87 1.89 -8.54 -4.92
C GLU A 87 2.43 -7.32 -4.20
N ILE A 88 3.47 -7.48 -3.38
CA ILE A 88 4.17 -6.36 -2.72
C ILE A 88 4.72 -5.41 -3.78
N LYS A 89 5.42 -5.94 -4.77
CA LYS A 89 6.02 -5.15 -5.84
C LYS A 89 4.98 -4.36 -6.63
N GLN A 90 3.90 -4.99 -7.03
CA GLN A 90 2.80 -4.35 -7.76
C GLN A 90 2.13 -3.26 -6.92
N THR A 91 1.92 -3.50 -5.64
CA THR A 91 1.30 -2.54 -4.73
C THR A 91 2.17 -1.28 -4.59
N LEU A 92 3.48 -1.46 -4.44
CA LEU A 92 4.43 -0.34 -4.34
C LEU A 92 4.57 0.41 -5.66
N GLU A 93 4.60 -0.28 -6.79
CA GLU A 93 4.65 0.33 -8.12
C GLU A 93 3.40 1.17 -8.37
N LYS A 94 2.24 0.66 -8.02
CA LYS A 94 0.96 1.37 -8.16
C LYS A 94 0.93 2.63 -7.29
N ALA A 95 1.39 2.55 -6.06
CA ALA A 95 1.50 3.71 -5.17
C ALA A 95 2.45 4.75 -5.75
N SER A 96 3.58 4.33 -6.28
CA SER A 96 4.58 5.21 -6.92
C SER A 96 4.02 5.88 -8.16
N GLU A 97 3.30 5.16 -9.02
CA GLU A 97 2.67 5.71 -10.22
C GLU A 97 1.64 6.78 -9.87
N ILE A 98 0.77 6.51 -8.91
CA ILE A 98 -0.25 7.48 -8.47
C ILE A 98 0.42 8.72 -7.87
N SER A 99 1.45 8.53 -7.06
CA SER A 99 2.20 9.62 -6.44
C SER A 99 2.92 10.49 -7.48
N SER A 100 3.52 9.89 -8.50
CA SER A 100 4.25 10.63 -9.54
C SER A 100 3.34 11.39 -10.49
N THR A 101 2.13 10.90 -10.76
CA THR A 101 1.16 11.57 -11.65
C THR A 101 0.51 12.78 -11.00
N THR A 102 0.58 12.92 -9.69
CA THR A 102 -0.02 14.04 -8.94
C THR A 102 1.00 15.10 -8.52
N ALA A 103 2.26 14.81 -8.67
CA ALA A 103 3.32 15.77 -8.44
C ALA A 103 3.56 16.60 -9.69
#